data_c283b2645293220ccd3f72817d8475a1
#
_entry.id   c283b2645293220ccd3f72817d8475a1
#
_cell.length_a   1.000
_cell.length_b   1.000
_cell.length_c   1.000
_cell.angle_alpha   90.00
_cell.angle_beta   90.00
_cell.angle_gamma   90.00
#
_symmetry.space_group_name_H-M   'P 1'
#
loop_
_entity.id
_entity.type
_entity.pdbx_description
1 polymer ?
#
loop_
_entity_poly.entity_id
_entity_poly.type
_entity_poly.pdbx_seq_one_letter_code
_entity_poly.pdbx_strand_id
1 'polypeptide(L)'
;MTSSSNPGLSRVVTDAGRTERKHTQIVDSARTLFLESGFDTTSVDAIARHAGVSKATLYAHFTDKDALLLALVEEDCERRRDPLWMPHDRTIDLERDLREIGQRFLSIFLDDQALAMHRLIMSCAARYPAIAEAFMRAGPDRCDAEVAAFLRAAKAEGLIDVPNVRLAATQFLMLIQGRLPLTWALSLQAPSAAESRAQLEGWIKVFIAAYGRKAGPTRQARPVTKTASKRARAPASRRP
;
A
#
# COMPACT_ATOMS: atom_id res chain seq x y z
N MET A 1 -53.33 24.18 -21.45
CA MET A 1 -53.24 23.84 -20.04
C MET A 1 -53.30 22.32 -19.90
N THR A 2 -52.21 21.66 -19.92
CA THR A 2 -52.11 20.25 -19.48
C THR A 2 -50.72 20.04 -18.88
N SER A 3 -50.75 19.97 -17.56
CA SER A 3 -49.58 19.71 -16.71
C SER A 3 -49.16 18.24 -16.87
N SER A 4 -47.95 18.02 -17.39
CA SER A 4 -47.35 16.69 -17.46
C SER A 4 -46.53 16.46 -16.19
N SER A 5 -47.08 15.71 -15.26
CA SER A 5 -46.39 15.20 -14.07
C SER A 5 -45.38 14.15 -14.47
N ASN A 6 -44.11 14.43 -14.21
CA ASN A 6 -43.02 13.48 -14.37
C ASN A 6 -43.04 12.51 -13.18
N PRO A 7 -43.29 11.20 -13.36
CA PRO A 7 -43.18 10.23 -12.25
C PRO A 7 -41.69 9.93 -12.01
N GLY A 8 -41.28 10.20 -10.75
CA GLY A 8 -39.93 10.01 -10.25
C GLY A 8 -39.34 8.67 -10.61
N LEU A 9 -38.09 8.69 -11.03
CA LEU A 9 -37.19 7.57 -11.19
C LEU A 9 -36.99 6.89 -9.82
N SER A 10 -37.86 5.97 -9.51
CA SER A 10 -37.66 5.03 -8.39
C SER A 10 -36.47 4.13 -8.78
N ARG A 11 -35.30 4.38 -8.17
CA ARG A 11 -34.10 3.59 -8.36
C ARG A 11 -34.40 2.16 -7.93
N VAL A 12 -34.63 1.24 -8.87
CA VAL A 12 -34.79 -0.18 -8.62
C VAL A 12 -33.47 -0.69 -8.05
N VAL A 13 -33.41 -0.85 -6.74
CA VAL A 13 -32.29 -1.51 -6.07
C VAL A 13 -32.41 -2.99 -6.41
N THR A 14 -31.49 -3.50 -7.24
CA THR A 14 -31.40 -4.92 -7.57
C THR A 14 -31.14 -5.74 -6.30
N ASP A 15 -31.51 -7.02 -6.31
CA ASP A 15 -31.33 -7.90 -5.14
C ASP A 15 -29.85 -8.01 -4.73
N ALA A 16 -28.95 -7.99 -5.70
CA ALA A 16 -27.51 -7.90 -5.49
C ALA A 16 -27.11 -6.63 -4.73
N GLY A 17 -27.61 -5.46 -5.13
CA GLY A 17 -27.33 -4.20 -4.44
C GLY A 17 -27.93 -4.11 -3.02
N ARG A 18 -28.99 -4.86 -2.76
CA ARG A 18 -29.56 -4.98 -1.41
C ARG A 18 -28.69 -5.87 -0.51
N THR A 19 -28.16 -6.95 -1.06
CA THR A 19 -27.26 -7.87 -0.38
C THR A 19 -25.95 -7.17 -0.02
N GLU A 20 -25.33 -6.47 -0.97
CA GLU A 20 -24.10 -5.70 -0.75
C GLU A 20 -24.29 -4.60 0.30
N ARG A 21 -25.40 -3.87 0.27
CA ARG A 21 -25.71 -2.86 1.28
C ARG A 21 -25.85 -3.45 2.69
N LYS A 22 -26.46 -4.63 2.84
CA LYS A 22 -26.56 -5.31 4.12
C LYS A 22 -25.21 -5.82 4.60
N HIS A 23 -24.39 -6.36 3.71
CA HIS A 23 -23.03 -6.77 4.01
C HIS A 23 -22.24 -5.60 4.62
N THR A 24 -22.16 -4.47 3.93
CA THR A 24 -21.46 -3.27 4.41
C THR A 24 -22.02 -2.80 5.75
N GLN A 25 -23.34 -2.79 5.92
CA GLN A 25 -23.99 -2.37 7.16
C GLN A 25 -23.60 -3.27 8.36
N ILE A 26 -23.49 -4.59 8.13
CA ILE A 26 -23.06 -5.56 9.16
C ILE A 26 -21.56 -5.33 9.49
N VAL A 27 -20.70 -5.18 8.49
CA VAL A 27 -19.26 -4.97 8.69
C VAL A 27 -18.99 -3.65 9.42
N ASP A 28 -19.66 -2.57 9.06
CA ASP A 28 -19.48 -1.27 9.75
C ASP A 28 -19.99 -1.32 11.20
N SER A 29 -21.08 -2.03 11.46
CA SER A 29 -21.57 -2.25 12.82
C SER A 29 -20.61 -3.11 13.66
N ALA A 30 -20.03 -4.13 13.06
CA ALA A 30 -19.01 -4.96 13.70
C ALA A 30 -17.74 -4.14 13.98
N ARG A 31 -17.32 -3.30 13.04
CA ARG A 31 -16.19 -2.37 13.21
C ARG A 31 -16.38 -1.52 14.46
N THR A 32 -17.51 -0.84 14.56
CA THR A 32 -17.82 0.02 15.69
C THR A 32 -17.73 -0.74 17.01
N LEU A 33 -18.43 -1.85 17.11
CA LEU A 33 -18.50 -2.62 18.35
C LEU A 33 -17.17 -3.30 18.71
N PHE A 34 -16.44 -3.83 17.73
CA PHE A 34 -15.13 -4.44 18.00
C PHE A 34 -14.07 -3.41 18.44
N LEU A 35 -14.12 -2.19 17.88
CA LEU A 35 -13.19 -1.15 18.26
C LEU A 35 -13.54 -0.52 19.63
N GLU A 36 -14.82 -0.43 19.98
CA GLU A 36 -15.29 0.12 21.26
C GLU A 36 -15.16 -0.87 22.41
N SER A 37 -15.59 -2.10 22.19
CA SER A 37 -15.76 -3.10 23.27
C SER A 37 -14.76 -4.25 23.20
N GLY A 38 -14.01 -4.37 22.11
CA GLY A 38 -13.12 -5.51 21.82
C GLY A 38 -13.85 -6.69 21.17
N PHE A 39 -13.06 -7.54 20.54
CA PHE A 39 -13.59 -8.68 19.79
C PHE A 39 -14.29 -9.69 20.68
N ASP A 40 -13.66 -10.10 21.80
CA ASP A 40 -14.17 -11.19 22.64
C ASP A 40 -15.48 -10.86 23.33
N THR A 41 -15.61 -9.63 23.79
CA THR A 41 -16.78 -9.14 24.53
C THR A 41 -17.98 -8.84 23.62
N THR A 42 -17.75 -8.63 22.33
CA THR A 42 -18.80 -8.31 21.36
C THR A 42 -19.53 -9.58 20.93
N SER A 43 -20.86 -9.63 21.10
CA SER A 43 -21.70 -10.73 20.64
C SER A 43 -22.27 -10.50 19.24
N VAL A 44 -22.53 -11.59 18.51
CA VAL A 44 -23.21 -11.55 17.20
C VAL A 44 -24.59 -10.89 17.32
N ASP A 45 -25.30 -11.10 18.43
CA ASP A 45 -26.62 -10.51 18.71
C ASP A 45 -26.52 -8.98 18.87
N ALA A 46 -25.44 -8.48 19.49
CA ALA A 46 -25.19 -7.04 19.58
C ALA A 46 -24.92 -6.44 18.20
N ILE A 47 -24.12 -7.12 17.37
CA ILE A 47 -23.82 -6.69 16.00
C ILE A 47 -25.11 -6.67 15.15
N ALA A 48 -25.92 -7.72 15.16
CA ALA A 48 -27.15 -7.78 14.39
C ALA A 48 -28.13 -6.66 14.79
N ARG A 49 -28.26 -6.41 16.10
CA ARG A 49 -29.09 -5.31 16.63
C ARG A 49 -28.57 -3.94 16.21
N HIS A 50 -27.27 -3.70 16.32
CA HIS A 50 -26.66 -2.44 15.93
C HIS A 50 -26.78 -2.19 14.41
N ALA A 51 -26.63 -3.26 13.62
CA ALA A 51 -26.80 -3.23 12.17
C ALA A 51 -28.27 -3.14 11.72
N GLY A 52 -29.25 -3.24 12.63
CA GLY A 52 -30.66 -3.24 12.26
C GLY A 52 -31.07 -4.41 11.35
N VAL A 53 -30.40 -5.59 11.51
CA VAL A 53 -30.70 -6.80 10.75
C VAL A 53 -31.09 -7.95 11.68
N SER A 54 -31.79 -8.98 11.15
CA SER A 54 -32.02 -10.18 11.91
C SER A 54 -30.73 -11.00 12.04
N LYS A 55 -30.64 -11.81 13.12
CA LYS A 55 -29.54 -12.77 13.31
C LYS A 55 -29.42 -13.75 12.13
N ALA A 56 -30.55 -14.18 11.57
CA ALA A 56 -30.58 -15.02 10.37
C ALA A 56 -30.00 -14.31 9.16
N THR A 57 -30.26 -13.00 9.00
CA THR A 57 -29.65 -12.18 7.93
C THR A 57 -28.13 -12.08 8.11
N LEU A 58 -27.66 -11.89 9.34
CA LEU A 58 -26.21 -11.83 9.61
C LEU A 58 -25.54 -13.15 9.25
N TYR A 59 -26.11 -14.29 9.69
CA TYR A 59 -25.56 -15.61 9.36
C TYR A 59 -25.69 -16.02 7.89
N ALA A 60 -26.56 -15.36 7.13
CA ALA A 60 -26.59 -15.51 5.68
C ALA A 60 -25.39 -14.84 4.97
N HIS A 61 -24.74 -13.88 5.63
CA HIS A 61 -23.56 -13.20 5.11
C HIS A 61 -22.23 -13.72 5.70
N PHE A 62 -22.25 -14.11 6.98
CA PHE A 62 -21.05 -14.52 7.72
C PHE A 62 -21.32 -15.78 8.54
N THR A 63 -20.50 -16.79 8.38
CA THR A 63 -20.67 -18.08 9.07
C THR A 63 -20.55 -17.96 10.59
N ASP A 64 -19.68 -17.07 11.04
CA ASP A 64 -19.38 -16.84 12.45
C ASP A 64 -18.79 -15.45 12.67
N LYS A 65 -18.43 -15.15 13.91
CA LYS A 65 -17.82 -13.87 14.30
C LYS A 65 -16.39 -13.71 13.77
N ASP A 66 -15.69 -14.83 13.59
CA ASP A 66 -14.32 -14.85 13.09
C ASP A 66 -14.27 -14.49 11.60
N ALA A 67 -15.19 -15.04 10.81
CA ALA A 67 -15.38 -14.68 9.40
C ALA A 67 -15.73 -13.19 9.23
N LEU A 68 -16.51 -12.63 10.15
CA LEU A 68 -16.85 -11.21 10.14
C LEU A 68 -15.65 -10.33 10.49
N LEU A 69 -14.80 -10.73 11.46
CA LEU A 69 -13.56 -10.01 11.76
C LEU A 69 -12.57 -10.11 10.60
N LEU A 70 -12.47 -11.27 9.95
CA LEU A 70 -11.62 -11.45 8.78
C LEU A 70 -12.04 -10.50 7.65
N ALA A 71 -13.31 -10.46 7.30
CA ALA A 71 -13.85 -9.54 6.29
C ALA A 71 -13.59 -8.08 6.67
N LEU A 72 -13.76 -7.72 7.94
CA LEU A 72 -13.47 -6.38 8.43
C LEU A 72 -12.00 -5.98 8.23
N VAL A 73 -11.06 -6.88 8.52
CA VAL A 73 -9.62 -6.64 8.35
C VAL A 73 -9.27 -6.49 6.86
N GLU A 74 -9.82 -7.36 6.01
CA GLU A 74 -9.59 -7.29 4.56
C GLU A 74 -10.15 -5.99 3.96
N GLU A 75 -11.37 -5.59 4.33
CA GLU A 75 -11.96 -4.33 3.89
C GLU A 75 -11.21 -3.09 4.40
N ASP A 76 -10.70 -3.13 5.64
CA ASP A 76 -9.93 -2.01 6.20
C ASP A 76 -8.61 -1.81 5.45
N CYS A 77 -7.90 -2.89 5.16
CA CYS A 77 -6.70 -2.85 4.33
C CYS A 77 -7.01 -2.35 2.89
N GLU A 78 -8.15 -2.78 2.32
CA GLU A 78 -8.55 -2.36 0.99
C GLU A 78 -8.94 -0.88 0.93
N ARG A 79 -9.60 -0.33 1.94
CA ARG A 79 -9.91 1.12 2.03
C ARG A 79 -8.66 1.99 2.06
N ARG A 80 -7.52 1.45 2.52
CA ARG A 80 -6.21 2.12 2.60
C ARG A 80 -5.31 1.77 1.42
N ARG A 81 -5.91 1.42 0.28
CA ARG A 81 -5.23 0.85 -0.88
C ARG A 81 -4.51 1.86 -1.77
N ASP A 82 -4.38 3.10 -1.37
CA ASP A 82 -3.56 4.04 -2.13
C ASP A 82 -2.15 3.48 -2.28
N PRO A 83 -1.70 3.19 -3.51
CA PRO A 83 -0.41 2.55 -3.71
C PRO A 83 0.71 3.46 -3.23
N LEU A 84 1.71 2.88 -2.57
CA LEU A 84 2.91 3.60 -2.15
C LEU A 84 3.68 4.09 -3.38
N TRP A 85 3.70 3.27 -4.42
CA TRP A 85 4.34 3.60 -5.68
C TRP A 85 3.66 2.88 -6.85
N MET A 86 3.59 3.56 -8.00
CA MET A 86 3.18 3.00 -9.28
C MET A 86 4.18 3.39 -10.37
N PRO A 87 4.44 2.50 -11.36
CA PRO A 87 5.22 2.86 -12.53
C PRO A 87 4.64 4.09 -13.24
N HIS A 88 5.50 4.99 -13.69
CA HIS A 88 5.12 6.20 -14.41
C HIS A 88 6.19 6.55 -15.47
N ASP A 89 5.84 7.39 -16.43
CA ASP A 89 6.70 7.74 -17.57
C ASP A 89 7.79 8.80 -17.22
N ARG A 90 7.75 9.38 -16.01
CA ARG A 90 8.78 10.35 -15.58
C ARG A 90 10.04 9.62 -15.13
N THR A 91 11.20 10.27 -15.33
CA THR A 91 12.49 9.81 -14.79
C THR A 91 12.42 9.68 -13.26
N ILE A 92 12.95 8.59 -12.74
CA ILE A 92 13.03 8.36 -11.29
C ILE A 92 14.00 9.37 -10.68
N ASP A 93 13.53 10.09 -9.69
CA ASP A 93 14.33 10.86 -8.76
C ASP A 93 14.36 10.12 -7.43
N LEU A 94 15.48 9.45 -7.16
CA LEU A 94 15.57 8.49 -6.05
C LEU A 94 15.19 9.13 -4.70
N GLU A 95 15.68 10.33 -4.40
CA GLU A 95 15.43 10.98 -3.12
C GLU A 95 13.97 11.46 -2.99
N ARG A 96 13.46 12.11 -4.04
CA ARG A 96 12.06 12.56 -4.08
C ARG A 96 11.09 11.39 -3.99
N ASP A 97 11.31 10.35 -4.80
CA ASP A 97 10.38 9.22 -4.90
C ASP A 97 10.41 8.37 -3.61
N LEU A 98 11.57 8.17 -2.99
CA LEU A 98 11.66 7.58 -1.65
C LEU A 98 10.93 8.41 -0.59
N ARG A 99 11.01 9.74 -0.67
CA ARG A 99 10.29 10.64 0.24
C ARG A 99 8.78 10.51 0.06
N GLU A 100 8.29 10.51 -1.18
CA GLU A 100 6.86 10.32 -1.48
C GLU A 100 6.35 8.96 -0.97
N ILE A 101 7.08 7.89 -1.22
CA ILE A 101 6.77 6.54 -0.72
C ILE A 101 6.72 6.54 0.81
N GLY A 102 7.74 7.10 1.46
CA GLY A 102 7.82 7.14 2.91
C GLY A 102 6.71 7.97 3.56
N GLN A 103 6.34 9.09 2.96
CA GLN A 103 5.22 9.93 3.43
C GLN A 103 3.89 9.19 3.33
N ARG A 104 3.61 8.51 2.21
CA ARG A 104 2.41 7.69 2.04
C ARG A 104 2.38 6.53 3.03
N PHE A 105 3.51 5.87 3.22
CA PHE A 105 3.62 4.79 4.21
C PHE A 105 3.35 5.29 5.63
N LEU A 106 3.97 6.41 6.04
CA LEU A 106 3.74 6.98 7.38
C LEU A 106 2.29 7.44 7.58
N SER A 107 1.60 7.92 6.53
CA SER A 107 0.21 8.36 6.67
C SER A 107 -0.72 7.22 7.10
N ILE A 108 -0.41 5.97 6.76
CA ILE A 108 -1.14 4.79 7.23
C ILE A 108 -1.08 4.68 8.76
N PHE A 109 0.05 5.08 9.35
CA PHE A 109 0.31 4.97 10.78
C PHE A 109 -0.13 6.21 11.59
N LEU A 110 -0.49 7.29 10.96
CA LEU A 110 -0.93 8.52 11.64
C LEU A 110 -2.46 8.64 11.69
N ASP A 111 -3.18 7.63 11.21
CA ASP A 111 -4.62 7.56 11.21
C ASP A 111 -5.13 6.84 12.47
N ASP A 112 -5.96 7.50 13.27
CA ASP A 112 -6.50 6.95 14.52
C ASP A 112 -7.31 5.68 14.30
N GLN A 113 -8.01 5.55 13.17
CA GLN A 113 -8.76 4.33 12.84
C GLN A 113 -7.82 3.18 12.50
N ALA A 114 -6.73 3.44 11.76
CA ALA A 114 -5.69 2.43 11.49
C ALA A 114 -5.05 1.95 12.79
N LEU A 115 -4.78 2.87 13.71
CA LEU A 115 -4.25 2.55 15.02
C LEU A 115 -5.20 1.67 15.84
N ALA A 116 -6.48 2.03 15.89
CA ALA A 116 -7.48 1.24 16.61
C ALA A 116 -7.62 -0.18 16.00
N MET A 117 -7.63 -0.28 14.66
CA MET A 117 -7.66 -1.56 13.95
C MET A 117 -6.40 -2.39 14.23
N HIS A 118 -5.22 -1.77 14.20
CA HIS A 118 -3.97 -2.46 14.53
C HIS A 118 -3.99 -3.04 15.95
N ARG A 119 -4.47 -2.27 16.94
CA ARG A 119 -4.63 -2.77 18.32
C ARG A 119 -5.60 -3.95 18.38
N LEU A 120 -6.73 -3.88 17.69
CA LEU A 120 -7.70 -4.96 17.62
C LEU A 120 -7.05 -6.24 17.07
N ILE A 121 -6.34 -6.14 15.93
CA ILE A 121 -5.64 -7.27 15.31
C ILE A 121 -4.59 -7.85 16.27
N MET A 122 -3.76 -7.03 16.87
CA MET A 122 -2.73 -7.48 17.82
C MET A 122 -3.31 -8.20 19.03
N SER A 123 -4.49 -7.78 19.51
CA SER A 123 -5.18 -8.45 20.62
C SER A 123 -5.75 -9.84 20.25
N CYS A 124 -6.05 -10.04 18.97
CA CYS A 124 -6.68 -11.27 18.47
C CYS A 124 -5.68 -12.25 17.84
N ALA A 125 -4.56 -11.78 17.29
CA ALA A 125 -3.66 -12.51 16.43
C ALA A 125 -3.17 -13.86 17.00
N ALA A 126 -2.86 -13.91 18.29
CA ALA A 126 -2.37 -15.13 18.93
C ALA A 126 -3.42 -16.24 18.99
N ARG A 127 -4.72 -15.89 19.03
CA ARG A 127 -5.83 -16.83 19.09
C ARG A 127 -6.46 -17.12 17.73
N TYR A 128 -6.32 -16.20 16.80
CA TYR A 128 -6.93 -16.25 15.46
C TYR A 128 -5.85 -16.07 14.39
N PRO A 129 -5.00 -17.08 14.12
CA PRO A 129 -3.89 -16.96 13.16
C PRO A 129 -4.30 -16.52 11.76
N ALA A 130 -5.49 -16.95 11.30
CA ALA A 130 -6.02 -16.57 9.99
C ALA A 130 -6.19 -15.06 9.83
N ILE A 131 -6.51 -14.33 10.91
CA ILE A 131 -6.64 -12.87 10.94
C ILE A 131 -5.27 -12.21 10.78
N ALA A 132 -4.26 -12.74 11.49
CA ALA A 132 -2.89 -12.26 11.36
C ALA A 132 -2.35 -12.47 9.94
N GLU A 133 -2.58 -13.65 9.35
CA GLU A 133 -2.18 -13.96 7.97
C GLU A 133 -2.87 -13.04 6.95
N ALA A 134 -4.18 -12.81 7.11
CA ALA A 134 -4.93 -11.91 6.24
C ALA A 134 -4.40 -10.47 6.34
N PHE A 135 -4.15 -9.98 7.53
CA PHE A 135 -3.58 -8.65 7.75
C PHE A 135 -2.19 -8.53 7.12
N MET A 136 -1.29 -9.50 7.36
CA MET A 136 0.04 -9.48 6.77
C MET A 136 -0.03 -9.42 5.25
N ARG A 137 -0.81 -10.30 4.65
CA ARG A 137 -0.98 -10.39 3.18
C ARG A 137 -1.59 -9.11 2.59
N ALA A 138 -2.64 -8.57 3.20
CA ALA A 138 -3.37 -7.42 2.67
C ALA A 138 -2.68 -6.08 2.91
N GLY A 139 -1.84 -5.96 3.93
CA GLY A 139 -1.13 -4.75 4.32
C GLY A 139 0.40 -4.84 4.13
N PRO A 140 1.16 -5.37 5.10
CA PRO A 140 2.62 -5.36 5.09
C PRO A 140 3.26 -5.97 3.84
N ASP A 141 2.84 -7.18 3.44
CA ASP A 141 3.41 -7.88 2.27
C ASP A 141 3.18 -7.09 0.97
N ARG A 142 2.04 -6.41 0.87
CA ARG A 142 1.74 -5.54 -0.26
C ARG A 142 2.65 -4.31 -0.27
N CYS A 143 2.83 -3.64 0.85
CA CYS A 143 3.75 -2.51 0.96
C CYS A 143 5.19 -2.90 0.57
N ASP A 144 5.66 -4.04 1.06
CA ASP A 144 6.96 -4.60 0.68
C ASP A 144 7.07 -4.84 -0.83
N ALA A 145 6.03 -5.40 -1.44
CA ALA A 145 6.00 -5.68 -2.88
C ALA A 145 6.04 -4.41 -3.73
N GLU A 146 5.30 -3.36 -3.34
CA GLU A 146 5.27 -2.07 -4.03
C GLU A 146 6.62 -1.33 -3.94
N VAL A 147 7.24 -1.29 -2.75
CA VAL A 147 8.58 -0.72 -2.59
C VAL A 147 9.63 -1.53 -3.35
N ALA A 148 9.53 -2.85 -3.33
CA ALA A 148 10.40 -3.70 -4.14
C ALA A 148 10.23 -3.46 -5.65
N ALA A 149 9.03 -3.12 -6.13
CA ALA A 149 8.81 -2.74 -7.52
C ALA A 149 9.52 -1.42 -7.86
N PHE A 150 9.41 -0.41 -7.01
CA PHE A 150 10.16 0.84 -7.13
C PHE A 150 11.67 0.60 -7.18
N LEU A 151 12.20 -0.16 -6.22
CA LEU A 151 13.64 -0.44 -6.15
C LEU A 151 14.15 -1.23 -7.35
N ARG A 152 13.34 -2.12 -7.93
CA ARG A 152 13.68 -2.79 -9.20
C ARG A 152 13.82 -1.79 -10.35
N ALA A 153 12.88 -0.85 -10.46
CA ALA A 153 12.93 0.20 -11.47
C ALA A 153 14.16 1.11 -11.28
N ALA A 154 14.41 1.60 -10.06
CA ALA A 154 15.59 2.41 -9.73
C ALA A 154 16.91 1.67 -10.00
N LYS A 155 16.96 0.36 -9.75
CA LYS A 155 18.11 -0.48 -10.08
C LYS A 155 18.31 -0.63 -11.58
N ALA A 156 17.24 -0.80 -12.35
CA ALA A 156 17.31 -0.87 -13.81
C ALA A 156 17.82 0.43 -14.43
N GLU A 157 17.48 1.59 -13.86
CA GLU A 157 18.03 2.89 -14.25
C GLU A 157 19.46 3.16 -13.71
N GLY A 158 20.00 2.22 -12.93
CA GLY A 158 21.36 2.35 -12.39
C GLY A 158 21.51 3.34 -11.24
N LEU A 159 20.43 3.76 -10.62
CA LEU A 159 20.41 4.73 -9.50
C LEU A 159 20.86 4.11 -8.18
N ILE A 160 20.64 2.81 -8.01
CA ILE A 160 20.99 2.05 -6.81
C ILE A 160 21.76 0.78 -7.15
N ASP A 161 22.54 0.30 -6.18
CA ASP A 161 23.18 -1.02 -6.21
C ASP A 161 22.74 -1.84 -5.00
N VAL A 162 21.73 -2.68 -5.22
CA VAL A 162 21.08 -3.48 -4.19
C VAL A 162 21.21 -4.96 -4.55
N PRO A 163 21.91 -5.77 -3.76
CA PRO A 163 22.02 -7.22 -4.01
C PRO A 163 20.67 -7.94 -3.91
N ASN A 164 19.90 -7.61 -2.91
CA ASN A 164 18.58 -8.19 -2.66
C ASN A 164 17.51 -7.10 -2.52
N VAL A 165 16.74 -6.87 -3.59
CA VAL A 165 15.72 -5.83 -3.66
C VAL A 165 14.60 -6.04 -2.64
N ARG A 166 14.18 -7.29 -2.39
CA ARG A 166 13.12 -7.56 -1.41
C ARG A 166 13.57 -7.20 -0.01
N LEU A 167 14.75 -7.64 0.38
CA LEU A 167 15.33 -7.31 1.68
C LEU A 167 15.50 -5.80 1.85
N ALA A 168 15.96 -5.09 0.83
CA ALA A 168 16.11 -3.64 0.89
C ALA A 168 14.76 -2.91 1.00
N ALA A 169 13.69 -3.43 0.39
CA ALA A 169 12.34 -2.89 0.55
C ALA A 169 11.86 -3.03 2.00
N THR A 170 11.96 -4.22 2.58
CA THR A 170 11.64 -4.45 3.99
C THR A 170 12.49 -3.57 4.91
N GLN A 171 13.80 -3.46 4.67
CA GLN A 171 14.68 -2.59 5.45
C GLN A 171 14.25 -1.13 5.38
N PHE A 172 13.89 -0.62 4.20
CA PHE A 172 13.42 0.74 4.03
C PHE A 172 12.14 1.01 4.83
N LEU A 173 11.14 0.14 4.72
CA LEU A 173 9.89 0.28 5.45
C LEU A 173 10.09 0.16 6.96
N MET A 174 10.91 -0.78 7.43
CA MET A 174 11.22 -0.94 8.86
C MET A 174 11.96 0.28 9.44
N LEU A 175 12.89 0.86 8.69
CA LEU A 175 13.59 2.10 9.10
C LEU A 175 12.59 3.25 9.28
N ILE A 176 11.68 3.45 8.30
CA ILE A 176 10.69 4.54 8.35
C ILE A 176 9.69 4.31 9.47
N GLN A 177 9.19 3.08 9.62
CA GLN A 177 8.26 2.72 10.67
C GLN A 177 8.84 2.96 12.07
N GLY A 178 10.14 2.65 12.24
CA GLY A 178 10.88 2.91 13.47
C GLY A 178 10.19 2.31 14.69
N ARG A 179 9.90 3.16 15.70
CA ARG A 179 9.26 2.76 16.96
C ARG A 179 7.74 2.91 16.97
N LEU A 180 7.11 3.32 15.87
CA LEU A 180 5.67 3.56 15.81
C LEU A 180 4.83 2.36 16.28
N PRO A 181 5.10 1.10 15.86
CA PRO A 181 4.32 -0.04 16.33
C PRO A 181 4.37 -0.22 17.84
N LEU A 182 5.54 -0.02 18.44
CA LEU A 182 5.69 -0.10 19.89
C LEU A 182 4.96 1.05 20.61
N THR A 183 5.08 2.26 20.08
CA THR A 183 4.36 3.44 20.59
C THR A 183 2.85 3.17 20.57
N TRP A 184 2.34 2.58 19.53
CA TRP A 184 0.93 2.21 19.39
C TRP A 184 0.49 1.10 20.36
N ALA A 185 1.29 0.02 20.43
CA ALA A 185 0.99 -1.09 21.33
C ALA A 185 0.90 -0.63 22.79
N LEU A 186 1.70 0.36 23.16
CA LEU A 186 1.74 0.94 24.52
C LEU A 186 0.75 2.10 24.70
N SER A 187 -0.07 2.44 23.72
CA SER A 187 -1.00 3.58 23.77
C SER A 187 -0.33 4.92 24.09
N LEU A 188 0.93 5.08 23.68
CA LEU A 188 1.68 6.32 23.85
C LEU A 188 1.35 7.32 22.74
N GLN A 189 1.65 8.58 22.99
CA GLN A 189 1.45 9.63 22.00
C GLN A 189 2.32 9.39 20.75
N ALA A 190 1.70 9.51 19.58
CA ALA A 190 2.42 9.47 18.32
C ALA A 190 3.40 10.65 18.20
N PRO A 191 4.52 10.50 17.49
CA PRO A 191 5.43 11.61 17.21
C PRO A 191 4.70 12.71 16.43
N SER A 192 5.11 13.95 16.67
CA SER A 192 4.61 15.10 15.93
C SER A 192 4.93 14.97 14.41
N ALA A 193 4.20 15.70 13.58
CA ALA A 193 4.47 15.75 12.15
C ALA A 193 5.91 16.24 11.83
N ALA A 194 6.47 17.13 12.67
CA ALA A 194 7.84 17.60 12.51
C ALA A 194 8.87 16.51 12.82
N GLU A 195 8.68 15.76 13.91
CA GLU A 195 9.53 14.62 14.28
C GLU A 195 9.47 13.50 13.25
N SER A 196 8.27 13.15 12.79
CA SER A 196 8.06 12.13 11.74
C SER A 196 8.77 12.52 10.44
N ARG A 197 8.70 13.80 10.05
CA ARG A 197 9.39 14.31 8.86
C ARG A 197 10.91 14.28 9.04
N ALA A 198 11.43 14.74 10.16
CA ALA A 198 12.86 14.73 10.43
C ALA A 198 13.43 13.30 10.44
N GLN A 199 12.68 12.35 11.00
CA GLN A 199 13.03 10.94 11.02
C GLN A 199 13.05 10.35 9.59
N LEU A 200 12.02 10.62 8.79
CA LEU A 200 11.96 10.19 7.40
C LEU A 200 13.15 10.70 6.58
N GLU A 201 13.47 12.00 6.65
CA GLU A 201 14.62 12.57 5.95
C GLU A 201 15.95 11.93 6.40
N GLY A 202 16.08 11.64 7.68
CA GLY A 202 17.23 10.91 8.22
C GLY A 202 17.39 9.52 7.61
N TRP A 203 16.31 8.76 7.56
CA TRP A 203 16.33 7.39 7.03
C TRP A 203 16.53 7.33 5.52
N ILE A 204 15.98 8.27 4.77
CA ILE A 204 16.24 8.39 3.33
C ILE A 204 17.73 8.58 3.08
N LYS A 205 18.40 9.48 3.83
CA LYS A 205 19.85 9.68 3.73
C LYS A 205 20.64 8.42 4.04
N VAL A 206 20.26 7.68 5.09
CA VAL A 206 20.90 6.39 5.44
C VAL A 206 20.71 5.38 4.31
N PHE A 207 19.50 5.26 3.76
CA PHE A 207 19.20 4.32 2.69
C PHE A 207 20.00 4.65 1.40
N ILE A 208 20.03 5.92 1.02
CA ILE A 208 20.80 6.38 -0.15
C ILE A 208 22.31 6.21 0.08
N ALA A 209 22.80 6.45 1.29
CA ALA A 209 24.21 6.22 1.61
C ALA A 209 24.59 4.73 1.50
N ALA A 210 23.68 3.83 1.84
CA ALA A 210 23.90 2.38 1.79
C ALA A 210 23.79 1.81 0.37
N TYR A 211 22.81 2.29 -0.41
CA TYR A 211 22.41 1.66 -1.67
C TYR A 211 22.46 2.58 -2.89
N GLY A 212 22.51 3.90 -2.71
CA GLY A 212 22.59 4.86 -3.82
C GLY A 212 23.91 4.71 -4.56
N ARG A 213 23.86 4.65 -5.88
CA ARG A 213 25.08 4.79 -6.68
C ARG A 213 25.51 6.26 -6.68
N LYS A 214 26.74 6.51 -6.26
CA LYS A 214 27.37 7.80 -6.54
C LYS A 214 27.41 7.95 -8.04
N ALA A 215 26.92 9.08 -8.57
CA ALA A 215 27.08 9.42 -9.98
C ALA A 215 28.57 9.31 -10.30
N GLY A 216 28.97 8.22 -10.97
CA GLY A 216 30.31 8.11 -11.51
C GLY A 216 30.49 9.22 -12.55
N PRO A 217 31.71 9.69 -12.81
CA PRO A 217 31.94 10.71 -13.81
C PRO A 217 31.26 10.30 -15.11
N THR A 218 30.41 11.16 -15.62
CA THR A 218 29.63 10.98 -16.85
C THR A 218 30.55 10.39 -17.91
N ARG A 219 30.30 9.15 -18.31
CA ARG A 219 31.05 8.49 -19.38
C ARG A 219 30.82 9.32 -20.64
N GLN A 220 31.72 10.28 -20.90
CA GLN A 220 31.70 11.05 -22.12
C GLN A 220 31.55 10.10 -23.29
N ALA A 221 30.50 10.30 -24.10
CA ALA A 221 30.27 9.53 -25.31
C ALA A 221 31.56 9.61 -26.15
N ARG A 222 32.21 8.44 -26.35
CA ARG A 222 33.35 8.36 -27.27
C ARG A 222 32.91 8.91 -28.62
N PRO A 223 33.61 9.90 -29.18
CA PRO A 223 33.27 10.40 -30.50
C PRO A 223 33.37 9.21 -31.50
N VAL A 224 32.29 9.00 -32.24
CA VAL A 224 32.29 8.06 -33.35
C VAL A 224 33.25 8.53 -34.40
N THR A 225 34.45 7.93 -34.46
CA THR A 225 35.40 8.16 -35.53
C THR A 225 34.80 7.66 -36.84
N LYS A 226 34.39 8.60 -37.71
CA LYS A 226 34.01 8.31 -39.09
C LYS A 226 35.21 7.71 -39.81
N THR A 227 35.17 6.40 -40.04
CA THR A 227 36.15 5.73 -40.91
C THR A 227 35.93 6.23 -42.32
N ALA A 228 36.88 7.05 -42.83
CA ALA A 228 36.93 7.51 -44.20
C ALA A 228 37.16 6.31 -45.13
N SER A 229 36.15 6.01 -45.94
CA SER A 229 36.21 5.01 -47.00
C SER A 229 37.23 5.48 -48.07
N LYS A 230 38.39 4.83 -48.12
CA LYS A 230 39.41 5.02 -49.18
C LYS A 230 38.97 4.25 -50.40
N ARG A 231 38.39 4.97 -51.40
CA ARG A 231 38.11 4.40 -52.73
C ARG A 231 39.43 3.98 -53.37
N ALA A 232 39.58 2.68 -53.62
CA ALA A 232 40.63 2.13 -54.43
C ALA A 232 40.37 2.47 -55.93
N ARG A 233 41.29 3.19 -56.57
CA ARG A 233 41.35 3.36 -58.01
C ARG A 233 41.96 2.09 -58.62
N ALA A 234 41.29 1.50 -59.56
CA ALA A 234 41.77 0.41 -60.40
C ALA A 234 42.79 0.95 -61.42
N PRO A 235 43.87 0.24 -61.75
CA PRO A 235 44.78 0.63 -62.80
C PRO A 235 44.25 0.16 -64.17
N ALA A 236 44.41 1.06 -65.16
CA ALA A 236 44.06 0.84 -66.56
C ALA A 236 44.98 -0.21 -67.19
N SER A 237 44.41 -1.17 -67.90
CA SER A 237 45.10 -2.14 -68.74
C SER A 237 45.51 -1.48 -70.05
N ARG A 238 46.78 -1.55 -70.42
CA ARG A 238 47.27 -1.38 -71.80
C ARG A 238 47.43 -2.74 -72.42
N ARG A 239 46.87 -2.90 -73.61
CA ARG A 239 47.23 -3.92 -74.60
C ARG A 239 48.25 -3.34 -75.62
N PRO A 240 48.99 -4.22 -76.26
CA PRO A 240 48.99 -4.25 -77.67
C PRO A 240 48.19 -5.40 -78.20
#